data_8beeabc6e386ecb9f17667f15308c8ef
#
_entry.id   8beeabc6e386ecb9f17667f15308c8ef
#
_cell.length_a   1.000
_cell.length_b   1.000
_cell.length_c   1.000
_cell.angle_alpha   90.00
_cell.angle_beta   90.00
_cell.angle_gamma   90.00
#
_symmetry.space_group_name_H-M   'P 1'
#
loop_
_entity.id
_entity.type
_entity.pdbx_description
1 polymer ?
#
loop_
_entity_poly.entity_id
_entity_poly.type
_entity_poly.pdbx_seq_one_letter_code
_entity_poly.pdbx_strand_id
1 'polypeptide(L)'
;MSSYPLGQSEADTITSRTGKKLSQITLDEVKKGNVTADDIKISAETLKKQGQVARQADNPTMDANFQRASELVNVPDDVILDMYNKLRPNRSTKKELILMAQELLQKYSAPHCAKLVLEAAEIYEKRGILL
;
A
#
# COMPACT_ATOMS: atom_id res chain seq x y z
N MET A 1 -1.08 21.27 -6.00
CA MET A 1 -0.81 20.72 -4.67
C MET A 1 -2.10 20.23 -4.03
N SER A 2 -2.07 19.01 -3.48
CA SER A 2 -3.24 18.48 -2.78
C SER A 2 -3.40 19.15 -1.42
N SER A 3 -4.63 19.49 -1.03
CA SER A 3 -4.95 20.05 0.27
C SER A 3 -5.96 19.19 1.01
N TYR A 4 -5.79 19.08 2.31
CA TYR A 4 -6.66 18.29 3.17
C TYR A 4 -7.91 19.09 3.54
N PRO A 5 -9.10 18.44 3.63
CA PRO A 5 -9.36 17.05 3.30
C PRO A 5 -9.61 16.84 1.79
N LEU A 6 -9.05 15.78 1.24
CA LEU A 6 -9.13 15.50 -0.19
C LEU A 6 -10.57 15.32 -0.70
N GLY A 7 -11.44 14.74 0.11
CA GLY A 7 -12.85 14.56 -0.23
C GLY A 7 -13.64 15.86 -0.43
N GLN A 8 -13.11 16.98 0.03
CA GLN A 8 -13.68 18.30 -0.18
C GLN A 8 -12.96 19.09 -1.27
N SER A 9 -11.61 19.07 -1.25
CA SER A 9 -10.81 19.87 -2.16
C SER A 9 -10.67 19.28 -3.55
N GLU A 10 -10.71 17.97 -3.69
CA GLU A 10 -10.46 17.27 -4.95
C GLU A 10 -11.48 16.12 -5.21
N ALA A 11 -12.70 16.26 -4.70
CA ALA A 11 -13.73 15.21 -4.80
C ALA A 11 -13.94 14.70 -6.23
N ASP A 12 -13.91 15.60 -7.22
CA ASP A 12 -14.16 15.24 -8.62
C ASP A 12 -12.97 14.53 -9.31
N THR A 13 -11.77 14.64 -8.75
CA THR A 13 -10.56 14.07 -9.34
C THR A 13 -10.14 12.77 -8.66
N ILE A 14 -10.64 12.50 -7.46
CA ILE A 14 -10.32 11.28 -6.72
C ILE A 14 -11.21 10.15 -7.19
N THR A 15 -10.58 9.03 -7.53
CA THR A 15 -11.26 7.82 -7.93
C THR A 15 -10.82 6.63 -7.08
N SER A 16 -11.67 5.63 -6.99
CA SER A 16 -11.33 4.35 -6.38
C SER A 16 -10.36 3.56 -7.27
N ARG A 17 -9.91 2.40 -6.80
CA ARG A 17 -9.04 1.49 -7.54
C ARG A 17 -9.59 1.15 -8.93
N THR A 18 -10.91 1.00 -9.06
CA THR A 18 -11.57 0.68 -10.34
C THR A 18 -11.91 1.90 -11.19
N GLY A 19 -11.57 3.10 -10.72
CA GLY A 19 -11.81 4.35 -11.43
C GLY A 19 -13.16 5.01 -11.14
N LYS A 20 -13.94 4.51 -10.17
CA LYS A 20 -15.22 5.15 -9.81
C LYS A 20 -15.00 6.40 -8.98
N LYS A 21 -15.73 7.47 -9.30
CA LYS A 21 -15.76 8.71 -8.53
C LYS A 21 -16.62 8.55 -7.29
N LEU A 22 -16.37 9.36 -6.27
CA LEU A 22 -17.16 9.36 -5.04
C LEU A 22 -18.66 9.52 -5.32
N SER A 23 -19.02 10.40 -6.26
CA SER A 23 -20.41 10.64 -6.64
C SER A 23 -21.10 9.42 -7.25
N GLN A 24 -20.36 8.46 -7.77
CA GLN A 24 -20.88 7.22 -8.35
C GLN A 24 -21.07 6.11 -7.32
N ILE A 25 -20.50 6.27 -6.12
CA ILE A 25 -20.59 5.29 -5.04
C ILE A 25 -21.72 5.72 -4.12
N THR A 26 -22.94 5.25 -4.43
CA THR A 26 -24.14 5.55 -3.66
C THR A 26 -24.79 4.26 -3.19
N LEU A 27 -25.65 4.38 -2.18
CA LEU A 27 -26.41 3.22 -1.67
C LEU A 27 -27.28 2.58 -2.75
N ASP A 28 -27.89 3.38 -3.60
CA ASP A 28 -28.70 2.87 -4.71
C ASP A 28 -27.87 2.05 -5.70
N GLU A 29 -26.67 2.52 -6.04
CA GLU A 29 -25.77 1.79 -6.93
C GLU A 29 -25.28 0.49 -6.30
N VAL A 30 -25.06 0.46 -4.99
CA VAL A 30 -24.73 -0.77 -4.26
C VAL A 30 -25.88 -1.77 -4.34
N LYS A 31 -27.12 -1.31 -4.13
CA LYS A 31 -28.33 -2.15 -4.22
C LYS A 31 -28.53 -2.73 -5.61
N LYS A 32 -28.21 -1.96 -6.65
CA LYS A 32 -28.32 -2.40 -8.05
C LYS A 32 -27.20 -3.36 -8.48
N GLY A 33 -26.16 -3.55 -7.63
CA GLY A 33 -25.01 -4.38 -7.96
C GLY A 33 -23.97 -3.68 -8.84
N ASN A 34 -24.10 -2.38 -9.08
CA ASN A 34 -23.16 -1.60 -9.89
C ASN A 34 -21.92 -1.17 -9.11
N VAL A 35 -21.94 -1.27 -7.78
CA VAL A 35 -20.80 -1.00 -6.90
C VAL A 35 -20.49 -2.25 -6.08
N THR A 36 -19.27 -2.75 -6.21
CA THR A 36 -18.77 -3.94 -5.50
C THR A 36 -17.69 -3.56 -4.50
N ALA A 37 -17.18 -4.54 -3.75
CA ALA A 37 -16.10 -4.33 -2.80
C ALA A 37 -14.84 -3.75 -3.46
N ASP A 38 -14.51 -4.14 -4.70
CA ASP A 38 -13.37 -3.59 -5.44
C ASP A 38 -13.54 -2.11 -5.76
N ASP A 39 -14.77 -1.65 -5.96
CA ASP A 39 -15.05 -0.27 -6.32
C ASP A 39 -14.85 0.71 -5.17
N ILE A 40 -14.81 0.22 -3.92
CA ILE A 40 -14.58 1.06 -2.73
C ILE A 40 -13.15 0.98 -2.22
N LYS A 41 -12.28 0.18 -2.83
CA LYS A 41 -10.87 0.13 -2.47
C LYS A 41 -10.15 1.38 -2.96
N ILE A 42 -9.21 1.85 -2.15
CA ILE A 42 -8.44 3.05 -2.46
C ILE A 42 -7.49 2.82 -3.64
N SER A 43 -7.29 3.85 -4.47
CA SER A 43 -6.31 3.81 -5.56
C SER A 43 -4.91 4.17 -5.08
N ALA A 44 -3.89 3.72 -5.82
CA ALA A 44 -2.50 4.07 -5.54
C ALA A 44 -2.27 5.59 -5.61
N GLU A 45 -2.90 6.26 -6.58
CA GLU A 45 -2.80 7.72 -6.73
C GLU A 45 -3.34 8.46 -5.53
N THR A 46 -4.48 8.04 -4.99
CA THR A 46 -5.08 8.65 -3.80
C THR A 46 -4.17 8.47 -2.59
N LEU A 47 -3.57 7.30 -2.41
CA LEU A 47 -2.60 7.06 -1.33
C LEU A 47 -1.38 7.98 -1.45
N LYS A 48 -0.87 8.20 -2.66
CA LYS A 48 0.24 9.14 -2.88
C LYS A 48 -0.14 10.57 -2.55
N LYS A 49 -1.36 10.99 -2.89
CA LYS A 49 -1.88 12.32 -2.52
C LYS A 49 -1.97 12.48 -1.00
N GLN A 50 -2.44 11.45 -0.30
CA GLN A 50 -2.46 11.47 1.18
C GLN A 50 -1.04 11.57 1.75
N GLY A 51 -0.06 10.92 1.13
CA GLY A 51 1.34 11.05 1.50
C GLY A 51 1.86 12.47 1.34
N GLN A 52 1.50 13.14 0.24
CA GLN A 52 1.86 14.54 0.01
C GLN A 52 1.27 15.46 1.08
N VAL A 53 0.01 15.25 1.44
CA VAL A 53 -0.64 16.01 2.52
C VAL A 53 0.10 15.81 3.85
N ALA A 54 0.49 14.57 4.16
CA ALA A 54 1.24 14.25 5.37
C ALA A 54 2.62 14.96 5.38
N ARG A 55 3.30 14.97 4.23
CA ARG A 55 4.59 15.65 4.09
C ARG A 55 4.45 17.16 4.31
N GLN A 56 3.42 17.77 3.75
CA GLN A 56 3.12 19.20 3.94
C GLN A 56 2.82 19.54 5.41
N ALA A 57 2.29 18.57 6.16
CA ALA A 57 2.02 18.69 7.59
C ALA A 57 3.22 18.29 8.46
N ASP A 58 4.42 18.24 7.89
CA ASP A 58 5.66 17.91 8.59
C ASP A 58 5.71 16.47 9.14
N ASN A 59 5.09 15.55 8.43
CA ASN A 59 5.08 14.13 8.83
C ASN A 59 5.66 13.23 7.72
N PRO A 60 7.00 13.23 7.51
CA PRO A 60 7.63 12.44 6.46
C PRO A 60 7.53 10.93 6.68
N THR A 61 7.44 10.47 7.92
CA THR A 61 7.27 9.05 8.24
C THR A 61 5.93 8.54 7.71
N MET A 62 4.87 9.32 7.89
CA MET A 62 3.54 8.96 7.36
C MET A 62 3.54 8.98 5.83
N ASP A 63 4.21 9.94 5.21
CA ASP A 63 4.38 9.96 3.75
C ASP A 63 5.06 8.67 3.27
N ALA A 64 6.14 8.25 3.91
CA ALA A 64 6.82 7.00 3.58
C ALA A 64 5.89 5.78 3.71
N ASN A 65 5.04 5.74 4.73
CA ASN A 65 4.05 4.68 4.90
C ASN A 65 3.01 4.68 3.78
N PHE A 66 2.51 5.84 3.37
CA PHE A 66 1.59 5.96 2.24
C PHE A 66 2.24 5.53 0.93
N GLN A 67 3.51 5.85 0.71
CA GLN A 67 4.25 5.39 -0.48
C GLN A 67 4.30 3.86 -0.54
N ARG A 68 4.64 3.20 0.56
CA ARG A 68 4.64 1.73 0.61
C ARG A 68 3.25 1.15 0.40
N ALA A 69 2.23 1.72 1.02
CA ALA A 69 0.84 1.29 0.84
C ALA A 69 0.41 1.41 -0.63
N SER A 70 0.79 2.49 -1.31
CA SER A 70 0.45 2.69 -2.72
C SER A 70 1.03 1.61 -3.63
N GLU A 71 2.21 1.10 -3.30
CA GLU A 71 2.84 0.02 -4.06
C GLU A 71 2.11 -1.32 -3.88
N LEU A 72 1.42 -1.52 -2.77
CA LEU A 72 0.72 -2.77 -2.48
C LEU A 72 -0.69 -2.86 -3.10
N VAL A 73 -1.21 -1.78 -3.65
CA VAL A 73 -2.58 -1.76 -4.23
C VAL A 73 -2.77 -2.84 -5.28
N ASN A 74 -1.76 -3.11 -6.09
CA ASN A 74 -1.83 -4.09 -7.18
C ASN A 74 -1.26 -5.47 -6.81
N VAL A 75 -0.83 -5.66 -5.57
CA VAL A 75 -0.35 -6.96 -5.09
C VAL A 75 -1.57 -7.77 -4.62
N PRO A 76 -1.72 -9.05 -5.04
CA PRO A 76 -2.82 -9.87 -4.58
C PRO A 76 -2.84 -10.04 -3.05
N ASP A 77 -4.03 -10.12 -2.46
CA ASP A 77 -4.19 -10.20 -1.00
C ASP A 77 -3.51 -11.42 -0.40
N ASP A 78 -3.57 -12.57 -1.07
CA ASP A 78 -2.92 -13.81 -0.60
C ASP A 78 -1.39 -13.67 -0.59
N VAL A 79 -0.82 -12.96 -1.55
CA VAL A 79 0.62 -12.67 -1.61
C VAL A 79 1.02 -11.74 -0.46
N ILE A 80 0.23 -10.70 -0.19
CA ILE A 80 0.49 -9.77 0.93
C ILE A 80 0.45 -10.52 2.26
N LEU A 81 -0.54 -11.39 2.47
CA LEU A 81 -0.67 -12.18 3.69
C LEU A 81 0.50 -13.15 3.87
N ASP A 82 0.96 -13.79 2.79
CA ASP A 82 2.13 -14.67 2.82
C ASP A 82 3.40 -13.89 3.21
N MET A 83 3.60 -12.73 2.61
CA MET A 83 4.73 -11.85 2.93
C MET A 83 4.68 -11.38 4.38
N TYR A 84 3.51 -10.99 4.85
CA TYR A 84 3.30 -10.60 6.25
C TYR A 84 3.72 -11.73 7.20
N ASN A 85 3.28 -12.96 6.93
CA ASN A 85 3.63 -14.12 7.75
C ASN A 85 5.14 -14.39 7.74
N LYS A 86 5.79 -14.26 6.58
CA LYS A 86 7.24 -14.46 6.44
C LYS A 86 8.06 -13.40 7.18
N LEU A 87 7.52 -12.19 7.35
CA LEU A 87 8.18 -11.11 8.09
C LEU A 87 8.03 -11.22 9.61
N ARG A 88 7.27 -12.19 10.10
CA ARG A 88 7.17 -12.44 11.54
C ARG A 88 8.48 -13.05 12.07
N PRO A 89 8.85 -12.79 13.35
CA PRO A 89 10.07 -13.34 13.93
C PRO A 89 10.13 -14.87 13.83
N ASN A 90 11.31 -15.40 13.49
CA ASN A 90 11.61 -16.83 13.42
C ASN A 90 10.77 -17.60 12.38
N ARG A 91 10.36 -16.92 11.30
CA ARG A 91 9.54 -17.54 10.22
C ARG A 91 10.30 -17.73 8.92
N SER A 92 11.36 -16.97 8.68
CA SER A 92 12.09 -16.97 7.41
C SER A 92 13.59 -16.92 7.61
N THR A 93 14.31 -17.42 6.61
CA THR A 93 15.75 -17.23 6.51
C THR A 93 16.04 -15.89 5.83
N LYS A 94 17.28 -15.39 5.98
CA LYS A 94 17.71 -14.15 5.29
C LYS A 94 17.53 -14.28 3.77
N LYS A 95 17.87 -15.45 3.21
CA LYS A 95 17.73 -15.73 1.78
C LYS A 95 16.29 -15.60 1.30
N GLU A 96 15.33 -16.13 2.08
CA GLU A 96 13.91 -16.04 1.76
C GLU A 96 13.43 -14.58 1.74
N LEU A 97 13.88 -13.75 2.68
CA LEU A 97 13.54 -12.33 2.73
C LEU A 97 14.14 -11.57 1.54
N ILE A 98 15.38 -11.88 1.15
CA ILE A 98 16.01 -11.27 -0.02
C ILE A 98 15.25 -11.65 -1.30
N LEU A 99 14.83 -12.90 -1.45
CA LEU A 99 14.02 -13.33 -2.59
C LEU A 99 12.67 -12.62 -2.62
N MET A 100 12.04 -12.44 -1.47
CA MET A 100 10.79 -11.66 -1.35
C MET A 100 10.98 -10.22 -1.82
N ALA A 101 12.08 -9.57 -1.41
CA ALA A 101 12.40 -8.21 -1.84
C ALA A 101 12.60 -8.13 -3.35
N GLN A 102 13.28 -9.11 -3.95
CA GLN A 102 13.48 -9.18 -5.39
C GLN A 102 12.15 -9.35 -6.13
N GLU A 103 11.25 -10.17 -5.63
CA GLU A 103 9.92 -10.37 -6.21
C GLU A 103 9.11 -9.06 -6.15
N LEU A 104 9.12 -8.36 -5.02
CA LEU A 104 8.45 -7.06 -4.88
C LEU A 104 8.98 -6.06 -5.90
N LEU A 105 10.30 -6.02 -6.11
CA LEU A 105 10.92 -5.07 -7.04
C LEU A 105 10.62 -5.41 -8.49
N GLN A 106 10.77 -6.67 -8.89
CA GLN A 106 10.70 -7.09 -10.29
C GLN A 106 9.29 -7.38 -10.76
N LYS A 107 8.49 -8.08 -9.94
CA LYS A 107 7.14 -8.51 -10.33
C LYS A 107 6.08 -7.44 -10.06
N TYR A 108 6.22 -6.72 -8.95
CA TYR A 108 5.18 -5.78 -8.49
C TYR A 108 5.61 -4.31 -8.56
N SER A 109 6.80 -4.03 -9.03
CA SER A 109 7.34 -2.66 -9.14
C SER A 109 7.18 -1.87 -7.83
N ALA A 110 7.54 -2.52 -6.70
CA ALA A 110 7.37 -1.98 -5.36
C ALA A 110 8.73 -1.72 -4.68
N PRO A 111 9.49 -0.69 -5.12
CA PRO A 111 10.85 -0.46 -4.63
C PRO A 111 10.90 -0.05 -3.15
N HIS A 112 9.94 0.72 -2.66
CA HIS A 112 9.91 1.12 -1.25
C HIS A 112 9.62 -0.06 -0.33
N CYS A 113 8.70 -0.95 -0.74
CA CYS A 113 8.42 -2.18 -0.01
C CYS A 113 9.61 -3.13 -0.04
N ALA A 114 10.27 -3.27 -1.19
CA ALA A 114 11.47 -4.09 -1.32
C ALA A 114 12.59 -3.61 -0.39
N LYS A 115 12.82 -2.30 -0.32
CA LYS A 115 13.80 -1.70 0.58
C LYS A 115 13.48 -2.00 2.04
N LEU A 116 12.21 -1.89 2.43
CA LEU A 116 11.77 -2.21 3.80
C LEU A 116 12.10 -3.67 4.16
N VAL A 117 11.83 -4.61 3.25
CA VAL A 117 12.11 -6.03 3.47
C VAL A 117 13.61 -6.29 3.60
N LEU A 118 14.45 -5.65 2.78
CA LEU A 118 15.91 -5.77 2.87
C LEU A 118 16.43 -5.24 4.20
N GLU A 119 15.93 -4.08 4.65
CA GLU A 119 16.28 -3.52 5.95
C GLU A 119 15.85 -4.45 7.09
N ALA A 120 14.66 -5.04 6.99
CA ALA A 120 14.18 -6.02 7.96
C ALA A 120 15.09 -7.24 8.01
N ALA A 121 15.55 -7.74 6.86
CA ALA A 121 16.46 -8.89 6.80
C ALA A 121 17.75 -8.63 7.57
N GLU A 122 18.35 -7.46 7.40
CA GLU A 122 19.58 -7.07 8.12
C GLU A 122 19.33 -6.93 9.63
N ILE A 123 18.24 -6.27 10.02
CA ILE A 123 17.90 -6.07 11.42
C ILE A 123 17.59 -7.41 12.09
N TYR A 124 16.88 -8.30 11.43
CA TYR A 124 16.52 -9.62 11.95
C TYR A 124 17.76 -10.49 12.15
N GLU A 125 18.73 -10.40 11.24
CA GLU A 125 20.01 -11.08 11.40
C GLU A 125 20.75 -10.59 12.66
N LYS A 126 20.84 -9.28 12.84
CA LYS A 126 21.48 -8.68 14.02
C LYS A 126 20.77 -9.05 15.33
N ARG A 127 19.44 -9.18 15.30
CA ARG A 127 18.64 -9.54 16.48
C ARG A 127 18.56 -11.05 16.73
N GLY A 128 19.03 -11.87 15.80
CA GLY A 128 18.94 -13.32 15.92
C GLY A 128 17.53 -13.87 15.85
N ILE A 129 16.63 -13.24 15.08
CA ILE A 129 15.23 -13.63 14.91
C ILE A 129 14.91 -14.17 13.51
N LEU A 130 15.94 -14.63 12.81
CA LEU A 130 15.79 -15.43 11.59
C LEU A 130 15.72 -16.92 11.91
N LEU A 131 15.18 -17.71 10.97
CA LEU A 131 15.26 -19.16 11.08
C LEU A 131 16.71 -19.63 11.07
#